data_3e3902cde24f51225e71d8601237a0af
#
_entry.id   3e3902cde24f51225e71d8601237a0af
#
_cell.length_a   1.000
_cell.length_b   1.000
_cell.length_c   1.000
_cell.angle_alpha   90.00
_cell.angle_beta   90.00
_cell.angle_gamma   90.00
#
_symmetry.space_group_name_H-M   'P 1'
#
loop_
_entity.id
_entity.type
_entity.pdbx_description
1 polymer ?
#
loop_
_entity_poly.entity_id
_entity_poly.type
_entity_poly.pdbx_seq_one_letter_code
_entity_poly.pdbx_strand_id
1 'polypeptide(L)'
;MRKVLLLSALFVPALALPSLAMATPSSPDLGKAEGHCRPNEQGPAILVNVVGLKDRNGNLKMEVYPSNDEDFLADDNVLVDAHKTFRRLEMPVPASGAVQLCVRIPGPGAYSITVLHDRDKNRKFSLSEDGLGFASNPKLRRAKPKAADTRLVAGAGLTSTTIVLNYLHGFFQFSPIKGK
;
A
#
# COMPACT_ATOMS: atom_id res chain seq x y z
N MET A 1 77.03 15.21 -19.84
CA MET A 1 75.78 15.96 -20.05
C MET A 1 74.63 14.98 -20.16
N ARG A 2 73.83 14.81 -19.09
CA ARG A 2 72.65 13.90 -19.03
C ARG A 2 71.41 14.72 -19.37
N LYS A 3 70.73 14.38 -20.48
CA LYS A 3 69.42 14.98 -20.84
C LYS A 3 68.33 14.27 -20.05
N VAL A 4 67.61 15.03 -19.23
CA VAL A 4 66.40 14.57 -18.50
C VAL A 4 65.22 14.84 -19.43
N LEU A 5 64.54 13.79 -19.88
CA LEU A 5 63.24 13.90 -20.57
C LEU A 5 62.15 13.98 -19.51
N LEU A 6 61.44 15.11 -19.49
CA LEU A 6 60.21 15.29 -18.71
C LEU A 6 59.03 14.73 -19.54
N LEU A 7 58.45 13.61 -19.06
CA LEU A 7 57.17 13.11 -19.55
C LEU A 7 56.04 13.86 -18.90
N SER A 8 55.34 14.73 -19.67
CA SER A 8 54.11 15.37 -19.23
C SER A 8 52.94 14.41 -19.36
N ALA A 9 52.40 13.96 -18.22
CA ALA A 9 51.18 13.16 -18.22
C ALA A 9 49.96 14.07 -18.46
N LEU A 10 49.28 13.87 -19.56
CA LEU A 10 48.00 14.51 -19.86
C LEU A 10 46.91 13.86 -19.03
N PHE A 11 46.39 14.57 -18.05
CA PHE A 11 45.24 14.18 -17.22
C PHE A 11 43.96 14.52 -18.00
N VAL A 12 43.29 13.52 -18.56
CA VAL A 12 41.98 13.69 -19.22
C VAL A 12 40.90 13.55 -18.13
N PRO A 13 40.13 14.59 -17.84
CA PRO A 13 39.01 14.46 -16.89
C PRO A 13 37.93 13.58 -17.54
N ALA A 14 37.57 12.48 -16.88
CA ALA A 14 36.43 11.67 -17.26
C ALA A 14 35.14 12.45 -16.97
N LEU A 15 34.42 12.88 -18.01
CA LEU A 15 33.07 13.40 -17.88
C LEU A 15 32.14 12.26 -17.46
N ALA A 16 31.71 12.26 -16.20
CA ALA A 16 30.63 11.40 -15.74
C ALA A 16 29.30 11.89 -16.35
N LEU A 17 28.76 11.13 -17.28
CA LEU A 17 27.42 11.38 -17.82
C LEU A 17 26.38 11.09 -16.71
N PRO A 18 25.39 11.97 -16.49
CA PRO A 18 24.31 11.70 -15.56
C PRO A 18 23.51 10.49 -16.07
N SER A 19 23.41 9.45 -15.24
CA SER A 19 22.51 8.32 -15.50
C SER A 19 21.07 8.82 -15.39
N LEU A 20 20.33 8.83 -16.48
CA LEU A 20 18.90 9.10 -16.49
C LEU A 20 18.22 7.90 -15.82
N ALA A 21 17.84 8.03 -14.55
CA ALA A 21 16.99 7.06 -13.89
C ALA A 21 15.64 7.03 -14.62
N MET A 22 15.29 5.89 -15.21
CA MET A 22 13.96 5.70 -15.81
C MET A 22 12.94 5.55 -14.67
N ALA A 23 11.82 6.27 -14.77
CA ALA A 23 10.72 6.15 -13.82
C ALA A 23 10.14 4.73 -13.87
N THR A 24 9.87 4.15 -12.70
CA THR A 24 9.23 2.84 -12.59
C THR A 24 7.78 2.93 -13.09
N PRO A 25 7.34 2.07 -14.02
CA PRO A 25 5.93 2.04 -14.42
C PRO A 25 5.06 1.51 -13.28
N SER A 26 3.84 2.07 -13.13
CA SER A 26 2.85 1.50 -12.21
C SER A 26 2.55 0.04 -12.59
N SER A 27 2.49 -0.83 -11.60
CA SER A 27 2.30 -2.26 -11.80
C SER A 27 1.50 -2.87 -10.65
N PRO A 28 0.60 -3.83 -10.96
CA PRO A 28 -0.08 -4.61 -9.91
C PRO A 28 0.85 -5.30 -8.92
N ASP A 29 2.09 -5.53 -9.27
CA ASP A 29 3.05 -6.30 -8.46
C ASP A 29 3.91 -5.46 -7.53
N LEU A 30 3.90 -4.12 -7.70
CA LEU A 30 4.59 -3.22 -6.80
C LEU A 30 4.12 -3.39 -5.35
N GLY A 31 5.08 -3.51 -4.43
CA GLY A 31 4.85 -3.66 -3.01
C GLY A 31 4.37 -5.04 -2.54
N LYS A 32 4.12 -6.00 -3.46
CA LYS A 32 3.67 -7.36 -3.09
C LYS A 32 4.79 -8.20 -2.48
N ALA A 33 5.96 -8.22 -3.09
CA ALA A 33 7.08 -9.03 -2.61
C ALA A 33 7.54 -8.60 -1.21
N GLU A 34 7.66 -7.31 -0.98
CA GLU A 34 8.06 -6.73 0.31
C GLU A 34 6.96 -6.84 1.36
N GLY A 35 5.68 -6.87 0.92
CA GLY A 35 4.50 -6.97 1.79
C GLY A 35 4.13 -8.39 2.17
N HIS A 36 4.72 -9.41 1.55
CA HIS A 36 4.34 -10.80 1.82
C HIS A 36 4.72 -11.25 3.23
N CYS A 37 3.72 -11.65 4.04
CA CYS A 37 3.97 -12.24 5.36
C CYS A 37 4.55 -13.65 5.25
N ARG A 38 5.43 -14.00 6.16
CA ARG A 38 6.00 -15.34 6.30
C ARG A 38 5.03 -16.25 7.06
N PRO A 39 5.13 -17.57 6.93
CA PRO A 39 4.49 -18.47 7.88
C PRO A 39 4.94 -18.14 9.33
N ASN A 40 3.96 -18.01 10.24
CA ASN A 40 4.20 -17.61 11.64
C ASN A 40 4.88 -16.23 11.76
N GLU A 41 4.43 -15.26 10.97
CA GLU A 41 4.99 -13.90 10.95
C GLU A 41 5.03 -13.28 12.35
N GLN A 42 6.22 -12.85 12.77
CA GLN A 42 6.46 -12.21 14.06
C GLN A 42 6.50 -10.68 13.95
N GLY A 43 6.52 -10.13 12.72
CA GLY A 43 6.59 -8.71 12.46
C GLY A 43 8.00 -8.17 12.18
N PRO A 44 8.11 -6.87 11.97
CA PRO A 44 7.02 -5.90 11.95
C PRO A 44 6.04 -6.17 10.82
N ALA A 45 4.78 -6.37 11.17
CA ALA A 45 3.71 -6.67 10.23
C ALA A 45 2.33 -6.21 10.75
N ILE A 46 1.38 -6.06 9.86
CA ILE A 46 0.01 -5.67 10.17
C ILE A 46 -0.93 -6.81 9.75
N LEU A 47 -1.74 -7.28 10.70
CA LEU A 47 -2.81 -8.24 10.50
C LEU A 47 -4.15 -7.51 10.54
N VAL A 48 -4.85 -7.51 9.41
CA VAL A 48 -6.16 -6.88 9.28
C VAL A 48 -7.25 -7.94 9.29
N ASN A 49 -8.16 -7.87 10.26
CA ASN A 49 -9.42 -8.61 10.23
C ASN A 49 -10.43 -7.80 9.42
N VAL A 50 -10.86 -8.32 8.28
CA VAL A 50 -11.84 -7.66 7.40
C VAL A 50 -13.23 -8.13 7.75
N VAL A 51 -14.12 -7.20 8.07
CA VAL A 51 -15.52 -7.47 8.41
C VAL A 51 -16.48 -6.65 7.55
N GLY A 52 -17.76 -7.04 7.55
CA GLY A 52 -18.79 -6.33 6.81
C GLY A 52 -18.76 -6.58 5.31
N LEU A 53 -18.25 -7.72 4.85
CA LEU A 53 -18.32 -8.13 3.44
C LEU A 53 -19.76 -8.23 2.96
N LYS A 54 -20.07 -7.61 1.81
CA LYS A 54 -21.39 -7.69 1.15
C LYS A 54 -21.68 -9.11 0.68
N ASP A 55 -20.69 -9.74 0.08
CA ASP A 55 -20.70 -11.12 -0.41
C ASP A 55 -19.26 -11.67 -0.46
N ARG A 56 -19.06 -12.82 -1.06
CA ARG A 56 -17.75 -13.48 -1.21
C ARG A 56 -17.23 -13.46 -2.64
N ASN A 57 -17.74 -12.56 -3.49
CA ASN A 57 -17.27 -12.41 -4.86
C ASN A 57 -16.00 -11.54 -4.92
N GLY A 58 -15.21 -11.73 -5.98
CA GLY A 58 -14.09 -10.83 -6.27
C GLY A 58 -12.82 -11.10 -5.47
N ASN A 59 -12.07 -10.04 -5.30
CA ASN A 59 -10.78 -10.03 -4.61
C ASN A 59 -10.78 -9.02 -3.44
N LEU A 60 -9.87 -9.21 -2.52
CA LEU A 60 -9.51 -8.22 -1.52
C LEU A 60 -8.12 -7.67 -1.87
N LYS A 61 -8.02 -6.34 -1.93
CA LYS A 61 -6.76 -5.63 -2.13
C LYS A 61 -6.51 -4.73 -0.92
N MET A 62 -5.46 -5.03 -0.17
CA MET A 62 -4.99 -4.21 0.94
C MET A 62 -3.76 -3.42 0.52
N GLU A 63 -3.73 -2.14 0.82
CA GLU A 63 -2.59 -1.29 0.54
C GLU A 63 -2.19 -0.49 1.79
N VAL A 64 -0.88 -0.35 1.99
CA VAL A 64 -0.25 0.33 3.13
C VAL A 64 0.60 1.48 2.60
N TYR A 65 0.37 2.67 3.15
CA TYR A 65 0.97 3.93 2.75
C TYR A 65 1.65 4.63 3.94
N PRO A 66 2.57 5.58 3.71
CA PRO A 66 2.96 6.53 4.73
C PRO A 66 1.73 7.29 5.24
N SER A 67 1.70 7.61 6.55
CA SER A 67 0.55 8.28 7.17
C SER A 67 0.68 9.81 7.08
N ASN A 68 0.69 10.34 5.86
CA ASN A 68 0.60 11.76 5.55
C ASN A 68 -0.28 11.98 4.30
N ASP A 69 -0.87 13.16 4.15
CA ASP A 69 -1.88 13.43 3.10
C ASP A 69 -1.29 13.49 1.68
N GLU A 70 0.02 13.75 1.54
CA GLU A 70 0.72 13.76 0.25
C GLU A 70 0.84 12.35 -0.33
N ASP A 71 1.25 11.39 0.51
CA ASP A 71 1.56 10.03 0.10
C ASP A 71 0.36 9.09 0.17
N PHE A 72 -0.63 9.39 1.00
CA PHE A 72 -1.80 8.55 1.17
C PHE A 72 -2.64 8.51 -0.11
N LEU A 73 -2.81 7.31 -0.68
CA LEU A 73 -3.45 7.05 -1.97
C LEU A 73 -2.73 7.72 -3.18
N ALA A 74 -1.45 8.05 -3.05
CA ALA A 74 -0.61 8.37 -4.20
C ALA A 74 -0.35 7.12 -5.05
N ASP A 75 0.04 7.33 -6.31
CA ASP A 75 0.35 6.25 -7.22
C ASP A 75 1.52 5.40 -6.70
N ASP A 76 1.41 4.08 -6.88
CA ASP A 76 2.35 3.09 -6.37
C ASP A 76 3.79 3.32 -6.87
N ASN A 77 3.95 3.60 -8.16
CA ASN A 77 5.25 3.88 -8.77
C ASN A 77 5.89 5.17 -8.23
N VAL A 78 5.09 6.21 -7.96
CA VAL A 78 5.59 7.47 -7.37
C VAL A 78 6.16 7.22 -5.98
N LEU A 79 5.48 6.41 -5.17
CA LEU A 79 5.96 6.05 -3.83
C LEU A 79 7.23 5.20 -3.88
N VAL A 80 7.28 4.22 -4.78
CA VAL A 80 8.43 3.32 -4.94
C VAL A 80 9.65 4.09 -5.44
N ASP A 81 9.51 4.95 -6.44
CA ASP A 81 10.61 5.77 -6.98
C ASP A 81 11.14 6.77 -5.93
N ALA A 82 10.26 7.27 -5.07
CA ALA A 82 10.63 8.13 -3.94
C ALA A 82 11.16 7.35 -2.72
N HIS A 83 11.36 6.03 -2.82
CA HIS A 83 11.76 5.14 -1.72
C HIS A 83 10.84 5.23 -0.49
N LYS A 84 9.58 5.59 -0.69
CA LYS A 84 8.55 5.64 0.35
C LYS A 84 7.92 4.27 0.58
N THR A 85 7.34 4.07 1.74
CA THR A 85 6.66 2.82 2.05
C THR A 85 5.42 2.66 1.20
N PHE A 86 5.41 1.63 0.36
CA PHE A 86 4.22 1.12 -0.30
C PHE A 86 4.21 -0.40 -0.19
N ARG A 87 3.11 -0.97 0.28
CA ARG A 87 2.92 -2.43 0.36
C ARG A 87 1.54 -2.78 -0.16
N ARG A 88 1.45 -3.89 -0.86
CA ARG A 88 0.19 -4.41 -1.42
C ARG A 88 0.05 -5.90 -1.14
N LEU A 89 -1.15 -6.29 -0.75
CA LEU A 89 -1.61 -7.67 -0.76
C LEU A 89 -2.89 -7.75 -1.57
N GLU A 90 -2.99 -8.73 -2.45
CA GLU A 90 -4.20 -9.02 -3.20
C GLU A 90 -4.47 -10.53 -3.15
N MET A 91 -5.70 -10.91 -2.84
CA MET A 91 -6.12 -12.31 -2.78
C MET A 91 -7.61 -12.45 -3.09
N PRO A 92 -8.06 -13.59 -3.61
CA PRO A 92 -9.48 -13.91 -3.72
C PRO A 92 -10.17 -13.85 -2.36
N VAL A 93 -11.42 -13.39 -2.32
CA VAL A 93 -12.21 -13.47 -1.08
C VAL A 93 -12.36 -14.94 -0.68
N PRO A 94 -11.99 -15.37 0.54
CA PRO A 94 -12.19 -16.73 1.02
C PRO A 94 -13.66 -17.12 0.94
N ALA A 95 -13.98 -18.33 0.48
CA ALA A 95 -15.34 -18.80 0.32
C ALA A 95 -16.14 -18.85 1.64
N SER A 96 -15.45 -19.03 2.78
CA SER A 96 -16.06 -19.09 4.11
C SER A 96 -15.07 -18.67 5.20
N GLY A 97 -15.54 -18.54 6.43
CA GLY A 97 -14.73 -18.22 7.61
C GLY A 97 -14.32 -16.77 7.74
N ALA A 98 -13.47 -16.50 8.72
CA ALA A 98 -12.89 -15.17 8.97
C ALA A 98 -11.96 -14.76 7.82
N VAL A 99 -11.95 -13.47 7.52
CA VAL A 99 -11.08 -12.89 6.48
C VAL A 99 -9.97 -12.11 7.14
N GLN A 100 -8.74 -12.55 6.91
CA GLN A 100 -7.55 -11.93 7.46
C GLN A 100 -6.54 -11.63 6.35
N LEU A 101 -6.00 -10.44 6.37
CA LEU A 101 -4.95 -9.96 5.47
C LEU A 101 -3.72 -9.63 6.29
N CYS A 102 -2.57 -10.16 5.90
CA CYS A 102 -1.30 -9.91 6.59
C CYS A 102 -0.32 -9.23 5.64
N VAL A 103 0.23 -8.07 6.06
CA VAL A 103 1.23 -7.34 5.29
C VAL A 103 2.42 -6.98 6.18
N ARG A 104 3.62 -7.33 5.73
CA ARG A 104 4.86 -6.87 6.35
C ARG A 104 5.11 -5.40 6.08
N ILE A 105 5.65 -4.72 7.08
CA ILE A 105 6.05 -3.31 7.02
C ILE A 105 7.56 -3.17 7.29
N PRO A 106 8.20 -2.07 6.85
CA PRO A 106 9.65 -1.93 7.02
C PRO A 106 10.09 -1.76 8.47
N GLY A 107 9.23 -1.29 9.36
CA GLY A 107 9.52 -1.08 10.77
C GLY A 107 8.33 -0.55 11.57
N PRO A 108 8.49 -0.35 12.87
CA PRO A 108 7.49 0.33 13.70
C PRO A 108 7.22 1.74 13.16
N GLY A 109 5.96 2.17 13.20
CA GLY A 109 5.62 3.50 12.70
C GLY A 109 4.12 3.70 12.49
N ALA A 110 3.78 4.86 11.95
CA ALA A 110 2.42 5.21 11.59
C ALA A 110 2.18 4.96 10.09
N TYR A 111 1.13 4.21 9.78
CA TYR A 111 0.74 3.83 8.42
C TYR A 111 -0.74 4.13 8.18
N SER A 112 -1.07 4.57 6.98
CA SER A 112 -2.46 4.64 6.51
C SER A 112 -2.77 3.41 5.67
N ILE A 113 -3.93 2.78 5.93
CA ILE A 113 -4.25 1.47 5.35
C ILE A 113 -5.61 1.52 4.69
N THR A 114 -5.70 0.94 3.49
CA THR A 114 -6.94 0.71 2.77
C THR A 114 -7.19 -0.77 2.53
N VAL A 115 -8.46 -1.16 2.48
CA VAL A 115 -8.90 -2.46 1.99
C VAL A 115 -10.01 -2.24 0.97
N LEU A 116 -9.77 -2.62 -0.26
CA LEU A 116 -10.73 -2.66 -1.35
C LEU A 116 -11.31 -4.07 -1.45
N HIS A 117 -12.64 -4.19 -1.43
CA HIS A 117 -13.34 -5.38 -1.89
C HIS A 117 -13.71 -5.16 -3.35
N ASP A 118 -12.84 -5.57 -4.23
CA ASP A 118 -12.92 -5.49 -5.69
C ASP A 118 -13.80 -6.62 -6.22
N ARG A 119 -15.11 -6.37 -6.32
CA ARG A 119 -16.11 -7.40 -6.60
C ARG A 119 -16.15 -7.83 -8.06
N ASP A 120 -15.79 -6.91 -8.98
CA ASP A 120 -15.75 -7.17 -10.42
C ASP A 120 -14.33 -7.55 -10.92
N LYS A 121 -13.32 -7.56 -10.04
CA LYS A 121 -11.91 -7.93 -10.30
C LYS A 121 -11.22 -7.02 -11.33
N ASN A 122 -11.66 -5.75 -11.43
CA ASN A 122 -11.06 -4.79 -12.34
C ASN A 122 -9.88 -4.02 -11.71
N ARG A 123 -9.61 -4.23 -10.40
CA ARG A 123 -8.54 -3.64 -9.60
C ARG A 123 -8.69 -2.13 -9.35
N LYS A 124 -9.78 -1.54 -9.74
CA LYS A 124 -10.12 -0.12 -9.57
C LYS A 124 -11.33 -0.02 -8.64
N PHE A 125 -11.36 1.01 -7.81
CA PHE A 125 -12.53 1.26 -6.98
C PHE A 125 -13.69 1.79 -7.82
N SER A 126 -14.81 1.08 -7.78
CA SER A 126 -16.09 1.45 -8.38
C SER A 126 -17.11 1.68 -7.26
N LEU A 127 -17.61 2.91 -7.13
CA LEU A 127 -18.49 3.29 -6.01
C LEU A 127 -19.77 2.45 -5.95
N SER A 128 -20.32 2.04 -7.10
CA SER A 128 -21.56 1.26 -7.19
C SER A 128 -21.37 -0.23 -6.92
N GLU A 129 -20.19 -0.75 -7.21
CA GLU A 129 -19.92 -2.19 -7.18
C GLU A 129 -19.15 -2.63 -5.94
N ASP A 130 -18.15 -1.86 -5.54
CA ASP A 130 -17.12 -2.29 -4.63
C ASP A 130 -17.35 -1.85 -3.20
N GLY A 131 -16.60 -2.48 -2.30
CA GLY A 131 -16.51 -2.08 -0.91
C GLY A 131 -15.16 -1.47 -0.59
N LEU A 132 -15.14 -0.48 0.28
CA LEU A 132 -13.91 0.17 0.71
C LEU A 132 -13.89 0.36 2.22
N GLY A 133 -12.76 0.04 2.84
CA GLY A 133 -12.52 0.23 4.25
C GLY A 133 -11.14 0.83 4.51
N PHE A 134 -10.99 1.44 5.69
CA PHE A 134 -9.75 2.07 6.12
C PHE A 134 -9.45 1.70 7.57
N ALA A 135 -8.17 1.69 7.95
CA ALA A 135 -7.81 1.58 9.35
C ALA A 135 -8.49 2.70 10.18
N SER A 136 -8.66 2.48 11.46
CA SER A 136 -9.41 3.37 12.37
C SER A 136 -10.89 3.58 12.01
N ASN A 137 -11.40 2.96 10.95
CA ASN A 137 -12.81 2.96 10.55
C ASN A 137 -13.45 4.37 10.54
N PRO A 138 -12.88 5.36 9.84
CA PRO A 138 -13.41 6.70 9.81
C PRO A 138 -14.81 6.72 9.19
N LYS A 139 -15.66 7.64 9.62
CA LYS A 139 -16.93 7.90 8.94
C LYS A 139 -16.64 8.47 7.55
N LEU A 140 -16.92 7.69 6.51
CA LEU A 140 -16.65 8.08 5.14
C LEU A 140 -17.63 9.15 4.66
N ARG A 141 -17.11 10.07 3.84
CA ARG A 141 -17.83 11.16 3.21
C ARG A 141 -17.58 11.10 1.70
N ARG A 142 -18.04 12.09 0.94
CA ARG A 142 -17.82 12.15 -0.52
C ARG A 142 -16.39 12.50 -0.94
N ALA A 143 -15.53 12.84 0.01
CA ALA A 143 -14.16 13.19 -0.24
C ALA A 143 -13.21 12.07 0.26
N LYS A 144 -12.02 12.00 -0.30
CA LYS A 144 -10.90 11.20 0.20
C LYS A 144 -10.70 11.50 1.71
N PRO A 145 -10.64 10.48 2.59
CA PRO A 145 -10.31 10.70 4.00
C PRO A 145 -8.87 11.21 4.13
N LYS A 146 -8.59 11.94 5.21
CA LYS A 146 -7.22 12.33 5.53
C LYS A 146 -6.41 11.12 6.00
N ALA A 147 -5.11 11.15 5.77
CA ALA A 147 -4.21 10.10 6.23
C ALA A 147 -4.30 9.89 7.76
N ALA A 148 -4.45 10.99 8.51
CA ALA A 148 -4.61 10.93 9.97
C ALA A 148 -5.87 10.15 10.42
N ASP A 149 -6.95 10.20 9.64
CA ASP A 149 -8.20 9.50 9.96
C ASP A 149 -8.13 7.99 9.65
N THR A 150 -7.15 7.56 8.87
CA THR A 150 -6.95 6.16 8.42
C THR A 150 -5.69 5.54 9.01
N ARG A 151 -5.13 6.18 10.04
CA ARG A 151 -3.84 5.85 10.61
C ARG A 151 -3.91 4.69 11.60
N LEU A 152 -2.96 3.76 11.47
CA LEU A 152 -2.61 2.74 12.45
C LEU A 152 -1.17 2.97 12.91
N VAL A 153 -0.93 2.92 14.21
CA VAL A 153 0.43 2.90 14.77
C VAL A 153 0.81 1.43 14.97
N ALA A 154 1.82 0.99 14.23
CA ALA A 154 2.32 -0.38 14.27
C ALA A 154 3.60 -0.47 15.09
N GLY A 155 3.70 -1.52 15.92
CA GLY A 155 4.88 -1.85 16.73
C GLY A 155 5.91 -2.71 15.99
N ALA A 156 6.93 -3.17 16.71
CA ALA A 156 7.97 -4.05 16.18
C ALA A 156 7.49 -5.49 15.91
N GLY A 157 6.39 -5.91 16.52
CA GLY A 157 5.78 -7.22 16.32
C GLY A 157 4.61 -7.18 15.35
N LEU A 158 3.76 -8.20 15.44
CA LEU A 158 2.51 -8.29 14.69
C LEU A 158 1.47 -7.35 15.33
N THR A 159 1.06 -6.33 14.59
CA THR A 159 0.01 -5.38 15.02
C THR A 159 -1.31 -5.74 14.37
N SER A 160 -2.34 -6.02 15.17
CA SER A 160 -3.67 -6.39 14.66
C SER A 160 -4.64 -5.21 14.67
N THR A 161 -5.49 -5.15 13.64
CA THR A 161 -6.60 -4.19 13.57
C THR A 161 -7.81 -4.81 12.87
N THR A 162 -8.98 -4.18 13.02
CA THR A 162 -10.18 -4.57 12.28
C THR A 162 -10.61 -3.44 11.36
N ILE A 163 -10.84 -3.78 10.09
CA ILE A 163 -11.35 -2.86 9.09
C ILE A 163 -12.75 -3.28 8.67
N VAL A 164 -13.69 -2.34 8.76
CA VAL A 164 -15.09 -2.51 8.36
C VAL A 164 -15.26 -1.99 6.95
N LEU A 165 -15.78 -2.83 6.06
CA LEU A 165 -16.05 -2.43 4.67
C LEU A 165 -17.34 -1.61 4.58
N ASN A 166 -17.27 -0.57 3.80
CA ASN A 166 -18.40 0.30 3.46
C ASN A 166 -18.80 0.09 2.00
N TYR A 167 -20.08 0.21 1.71
CA TYR A 167 -20.66 0.09 0.37
C TYR A 167 -21.68 1.19 0.13
N LEU A 168 -21.99 1.44 -1.14
CA LEU A 168 -23.05 2.38 -1.51
C LEU A 168 -24.42 1.79 -1.16
N HIS A 169 -25.21 2.54 -0.42
CA HIS A 169 -26.62 2.27 -0.09
C HIS A 169 -27.51 3.39 -0.59
N GLY A 170 -28.59 3.01 -1.30
CA GLY A 170 -29.48 4.00 -1.91
C GLY A 170 -28.72 4.94 -2.84
N PHE A 171 -29.13 6.20 -2.89
CA PHE A 171 -28.59 7.14 -3.86
C PHE A 171 -27.23 7.76 -3.46
N PHE A 172 -26.87 7.80 -2.16
CA PHE A 172 -25.71 8.60 -1.76
C PHE A 172 -25.05 8.19 -0.42
N GLN A 173 -25.47 7.13 0.21
CA GLN A 173 -24.91 6.74 1.51
C GLN A 173 -23.86 5.65 1.34
N PHE A 174 -22.61 5.98 1.63
CA PHE A 174 -21.50 5.01 1.66
C PHE A 174 -21.18 4.68 3.13
N SER A 175 -21.58 3.48 3.56
CA SER A 175 -21.50 3.07 4.97
C SER A 175 -21.43 1.55 5.12
N PRO A 176 -21.12 1.02 6.33
CA PRO A 176 -21.18 -0.40 6.61
C PRO A 176 -22.57 -1.00 6.36
N ILE A 177 -22.61 -2.27 5.96
CA ILE A 177 -23.86 -3.04 5.85
C ILE A 177 -24.41 -3.26 7.27
N LYS A 178 -25.67 -2.90 7.52
CA LYS A 178 -26.33 -3.16 8.79
C LYS A 178 -26.68 -4.64 8.91
N GLY A 179 -26.25 -5.29 9.97
CA GLY A 179 -26.81 -6.59 10.41
C GLY A 179 -26.34 -7.83 9.65
N LYS A 180 -25.03 -7.98 9.44
CA LYS A 180 -24.44 -9.31 9.20
C LYS A 180 -23.35 -9.62 10.20
#